data_98c6e6379f200e7199bef26c7d1ee972
#
_entry.id   98c6e6379f200e7199bef26c7d1ee972
#
_cell.length_a   1.000
_cell.length_b   1.000
_cell.length_c   1.000
_cell.angle_alpha   90.00
_cell.angle_beta   90.00
_cell.angle_gamma   90.00
#
_symmetry.space_group_name_H-M   'P 1'
#
loop_
_entity.id
_entity.type
_entity.pdbx_description
1 polymer ?
#
loop_
_entity_poly.entity_id
_entity_poly.type
_entity_poly.pdbx_seq_one_letter_code
_entity_poly.pdbx_strand_id
1 'polypeptide(L)'
;MKYYLIAGEASGDLHASKLMNALKKEDPQAQFRFFGGDLMQAEGGTLVKHYSEMAYMGFIPVLLNIDKVLHNIRLCKSDIEEFHPDVLILVDYPGFNLRMAKFAKTRLNIPVHYYISPKIWAWKEYRIKDIKRYVDKMYSILPFEIPFYQKHHYQIDYVGNPTVDEMAVRPFADEKFDSFISENNLENKPIIALLAGSRKAEITANLPTMIDAASSFTDYQLVIAGAPGISPDFYHTFISGKRVSIVFEKTYRLLQQSSAALVTSGTATLETAILK
;
A
#
# COMPACT_ATOMS: atom_id res chain seq x y z
N MET A 1 -12.51 6.72 22.78
CA MET A 1 -12.51 7.81 21.80
C MET A 1 -13.18 7.36 20.49
N LYS A 2 -13.67 8.34 19.71
CA LYS A 2 -14.19 8.12 18.34
C LYS A 2 -13.11 8.45 17.30
N TYR A 3 -12.73 7.45 16.54
CA TYR A 3 -11.70 7.57 15.51
C TYR A 3 -12.32 7.48 14.12
N TYR A 4 -12.02 8.45 13.24
CA TYR A 4 -12.38 8.35 11.84
C TYR A 4 -11.12 8.14 11.00
N LEU A 5 -11.05 7.02 10.25
CA LEU A 5 -9.87 6.70 9.45
C LEU A 5 -10.19 6.74 7.96
N ILE A 6 -9.20 7.15 7.15
CA ILE A 6 -9.33 7.13 5.69
C ILE A 6 -8.10 6.49 5.07
N ALA A 7 -8.30 5.30 4.50
CA ALA A 7 -7.33 4.55 3.70
C ALA A 7 -7.92 4.30 2.30
N GLY A 8 -7.26 4.81 1.27
CA GLY A 8 -7.78 4.78 -0.11
C GLY A 8 -7.23 3.67 -1.00
N GLU A 9 -6.41 2.77 -0.46
CA GLU A 9 -5.71 1.71 -1.20
C GLU A 9 -5.50 0.48 -0.31
N ALA A 10 -5.21 -0.68 -0.93
CA ALA A 10 -4.98 -1.94 -0.22
C ALA A 10 -3.83 -1.86 0.81
N SER A 11 -2.71 -1.19 0.47
CA SER A 11 -1.61 -0.97 1.42
C SER A 11 -2.02 -0.09 2.59
N GLY A 12 -2.85 0.94 2.33
CA GLY A 12 -3.42 1.78 3.37
C GLY A 12 -4.35 1.01 4.30
N ASP A 13 -5.20 0.13 3.77
CA ASP A 13 -6.08 -0.76 4.53
C ASP A 13 -5.28 -1.67 5.48
N LEU A 14 -4.22 -2.30 4.97
CA LEU A 14 -3.31 -3.15 5.75
C LEU A 14 -2.67 -2.38 6.91
N HIS A 15 -2.11 -1.20 6.65
CA HIS A 15 -1.45 -0.43 7.70
C HIS A 15 -2.44 0.19 8.69
N ALA A 16 -3.61 0.63 8.20
CA ALA A 16 -4.66 1.16 9.05
C ALA A 16 -5.28 0.09 9.95
N SER A 17 -5.47 -1.14 9.47
CA SER A 17 -5.98 -2.24 10.30
C SER A 17 -5.05 -2.54 11.47
N LYS A 18 -3.73 -2.59 11.25
CA LYS A 18 -2.73 -2.75 12.31
C LYS A 18 -2.76 -1.60 13.32
N LEU A 19 -2.92 -0.35 12.83
CA LEU A 19 -3.09 0.82 13.69
C LEU A 19 -4.37 0.70 14.53
N MET A 20 -5.51 0.29 13.94
CA MET A 20 -6.76 0.07 14.68
C MET A 20 -6.59 -0.99 15.76
N ASN A 21 -5.90 -2.09 15.46
CA ASN A 21 -5.60 -3.13 16.45
C ASN A 21 -4.78 -2.59 17.63
N ALA A 22 -3.75 -1.78 17.33
CA ALA A 22 -2.95 -1.15 18.38
C ALA A 22 -3.77 -0.14 19.21
N LEU A 23 -4.58 0.70 18.55
CA LEU A 23 -5.45 1.66 19.24
C LEU A 23 -6.47 0.99 20.17
N LYS A 24 -7.02 -0.16 19.79
CA LYS A 24 -7.95 -0.92 20.68
C LYS A 24 -7.27 -1.41 21.96
N LYS A 25 -5.96 -1.68 21.93
CA LYS A 25 -5.22 -2.08 23.13
C LYS A 25 -5.02 -0.92 24.09
N GLU A 26 -4.83 0.29 23.58
CA GLU A 26 -4.65 1.52 24.37
C GLU A 26 -6.00 2.14 24.77
N ASP A 27 -7.02 2.02 23.93
CA ASP A 27 -8.38 2.50 24.16
C ASP A 27 -9.39 1.37 23.93
N PRO A 28 -9.70 0.54 24.93
CA PRO A 28 -10.65 -0.57 24.80
C PRO A 28 -12.08 -0.15 24.44
N GLN A 29 -12.42 1.13 24.59
CA GLN A 29 -13.72 1.70 24.19
C GLN A 29 -13.66 2.47 22.86
N ALA A 30 -12.58 2.29 22.09
CA ALA A 30 -12.42 2.91 20.79
C ALA A 30 -13.58 2.59 19.85
N GLN A 31 -14.16 3.62 19.26
CA GLN A 31 -15.16 3.50 18.21
C GLN A 31 -14.55 3.92 16.88
N PHE A 32 -14.61 3.03 15.89
CA PHE A 32 -14.05 3.27 14.58
C PHE A 32 -15.12 3.42 13.51
N ARG A 33 -14.98 4.44 12.68
CA ARG A 33 -15.72 4.61 11.44
C ARG A 33 -14.73 4.98 10.34
N PHE A 34 -14.85 4.40 9.14
CA PHE A 34 -13.76 4.51 8.20
C PHE A 34 -14.13 4.30 6.74
N PHE A 35 -13.32 4.89 5.88
CA PHE A 35 -13.12 4.52 4.48
C PHE A 35 -11.89 3.62 4.45
N GLY A 36 -12.02 2.38 3.96
CA GLY A 36 -10.96 1.38 4.02
C GLY A 36 -11.34 0.11 3.28
N GLY A 37 -10.93 -1.04 3.78
CA GLY A 37 -11.23 -2.33 3.19
C GLY A 37 -11.50 -3.42 4.20
N ASP A 38 -11.34 -4.67 3.72
CA ASP A 38 -11.69 -5.88 4.48
C ASP A 38 -10.83 -6.07 5.73
N LEU A 39 -9.54 -5.68 5.68
CA LEU A 39 -8.65 -5.82 6.83
C LEU A 39 -9.03 -4.86 7.96
N MET A 40 -9.37 -3.61 7.65
CA MET A 40 -9.90 -2.68 8.66
C MET A 40 -11.27 -3.17 9.17
N GLN A 41 -12.12 -3.70 8.30
CA GLN A 41 -13.42 -4.24 8.70
C GLN A 41 -13.29 -5.44 9.64
N ALA A 42 -12.32 -6.30 9.44
CA ALA A 42 -12.02 -7.42 10.33
C ALA A 42 -11.59 -6.96 11.75
N GLU A 43 -10.99 -5.77 11.86
CA GLU A 43 -10.68 -5.17 13.16
C GLU A 43 -11.91 -4.61 13.89
N GLY A 44 -13.06 -4.53 13.25
CA GLY A 44 -14.31 -4.00 13.79
C GLY A 44 -14.52 -2.52 13.48
N GLY A 45 -15.70 -2.01 13.86
CA GLY A 45 -16.15 -0.65 13.52
C GLY A 45 -17.05 -0.62 12.28
N THR A 46 -17.27 0.56 11.72
CA THR A 46 -18.20 0.76 10.60
C THR A 46 -17.43 1.12 9.32
N LEU A 47 -17.45 0.23 8.35
CA LEU A 47 -16.99 0.51 6.99
C LEU A 47 -18.05 1.34 6.26
N VAL A 48 -17.72 2.59 5.95
CA VAL A 48 -18.61 3.52 5.22
C VAL A 48 -18.46 3.35 3.71
N LYS A 49 -17.22 3.15 3.25
CA LYS A 49 -16.91 2.98 1.84
C LYS A 49 -15.66 2.12 1.64
N HIS A 50 -15.77 1.12 0.78
CA HIS A 50 -14.63 0.27 0.44
C HIS A 50 -13.68 0.98 -0.54
N TYR A 51 -12.35 0.84 -0.32
CA TYR A 51 -11.34 1.53 -1.14
C TYR A 51 -11.38 1.13 -2.61
N SER A 52 -11.82 -0.08 -2.95
CA SER A 52 -11.96 -0.53 -4.35
C SER A 52 -12.94 0.34 -5.15
N GLU A 53 -13.89 0.96 -4.47
CA GLU A 53 -14.87 1.88 -5.07
C GLU A 53 -14.38 3.34 -5.10
N MET A 54 -13.18 3.60 -4.55
CA MET A 54 -12.56 4.94 -4.50
C MET A 54 -11.38 5.06 -5.47
N ALA A 55 -10.78 3.93 -5.87
CA ALA A 55 -9.51 3.87 -6.56
C ALA A 55 -9.62 4.24 -8.05
N TYR A 56 -9.72 5.54 -8.32
CA TYR A 56 -9.50 6.09 -9.65
C TYR A 56 -8.09 6.68 -9.70
N MET A 57 -7.13 5.93 -10.25
CA MET A 57 -5.75 6.39 -10.42
C MET A 57 -5.48 6.79 -11.87
N GLY A 58 -4.72 7.88 -12.04
CA GLY A 58 -4.38 8.45 -13.33
C GLY A 58 -5.35 9.55 -13.76
N PHE A 59 -4.89 10.40 -14.70
CA PHE A 59 -5.64 11.59 -15.14
C PHE A 59 -6.94 11.22 -15.86
N ILE A 60 -6.87 10.27 -16.80
CA ILE A 60 -8.03 9.87 -17.64
C ILE A 60 -9.11 9.15 -16.82
N PRO A 61 -8.79 8.11 -15.98
CA PRO A 61 -9.81 7.48 -15.14
C PRO A 61 -10.46 8.43 -14.13
N VAL A 62 -9.73 9.40 -13.59
CA VAL A 62 -10.29 10.43 -12.70
C VAL A 62 -11.26 11.35 -13.45
N LEU A 63 -10.92 11.79 -14.67
CA LEU A 63 -11.82 12.62 -15.49
C LEU A 63 -13.11 11.89 -15.86
N LEU A 64 -13.01 10.61 -16.26
CA LEU A 64 -14.17 9.81 -16.65
C LEU A 64 -15.09 9.46 -15.46
N ASN A 65 -14.60 9.56 -14.22
CA ASN A 65 -15.35 9.24 -13.00
C ASN A 65 -15.43 10.41 -12.03
N ILE A 66 -15.35 11.64 -12.52
CA ILE A 66 -15.34 12.85 -11.68
C ILE A 66 -16.56 12.94 -10.75
N ASP A 67 -17.73 12.52 -11.23
CA ASP A 67 -18.97 12.52 -10.45
C ASP A 67 -18.88 11.56 -9.26
N LYS A 68 -18.29 10.37 -9.45
CA LYS A 68 -18.07 9.39 -8.37
C LYS A 68 -17.06 9.91 -7.35
N VAL A 69 -16.00 10.57 -7.82
CA VAL A 69 -15.00 11.19 -6.93
C VAL A 69 -15.66 12.30 -6.09
N LEU A 70 -16.47 13.14 -6.71
CA LEU A 70 -17.20 14.21 -6.00
C LEU A 70 -18.25 13.63 -5.04
N HIS A 71 -18.95 12.57 -5.44
CA HIS A 71 -19.88 11.86 -4.56
C HIS A 71 -19.16 11.30 -3.33
N ASN A 72 -18.04 10.59 -3.49
CA ASN A 72 -17.26 10.05 -2.39
C ASN A 72 -16.76 11.15 -1.44
N ILE A 73 -16.37 12.32 -1.97
CA ILE A 73 -15.97 13.47 -1.16
C ILE A 73 -17.16 13.98 -0.32
N ARG A 74 -18.36 14.11 -0.91
CA ARG A 74 -19.56 14.57 -0.20
C ARG A 74 -19.98 13.56 0.87
N LEU A 75 -20.01 12.27 0.53
CA LEU A 75 -20.33 11.18 1.43
C LEU A 75 -19.38 11.21 2.65
N CYS A 76 -18.07 11.27 2.43
CA CYS A 76 -17.09 11.29 3.50
C CYS A 76 -17.26 12.49 4.43
N LYS A 77 -17.51 13.68 3.87
CA LYS A 77 -17.75 14.89 4.67
C LYS A 77 -19.00 14.78 5.53
N SER A 78 -20.11 14.38 4.93
CA SER A 78 -21.38 14.20 5.66
C SER A 78 -21.25 13.17 6.77
N ASP A 79 -20.53 12.09 6.50
CA ASP A 79 -20.32 11.01 7.45
C ASP A 79 -19.41 11.42 8.63
N ILE A 80 -18.35 12.20 8.37
CA ILE A 80 -17.50 12.78 9.42
C ILE A 80 -18.33 13.75 10.29
N GLU A 81 -19.15 14.60 9.66
CA GLU A 81 -20.06 15.50 10.40
C GLU A 81 -21.03 14.75 11.29
N GLU A 82 -21.67 13.70 10.79
CA GLU A 82 -22.63 12.90 11.56
C GLU A 82 -21.97 12.13 12.72
N PHE A 83 -20.82 11.54 12.47
CA PHE A 83 -20.10 10.72 13.46
C PHE A 83 -19.48 11.57 14.58
N HIS A 84 -19.08 12.81 14.31
CA HIS A 84 -18.39 13.70 15.26
C HIS A 84 -17.18 13.01 15.91
N PRO A 85 -16.13 12.66 15.13
CA PRO A 85 -14.95 11.97 15.68
C PRO A 85 -14.12 12.91 16.55
N ASP A 86 -13.43 12.34 17.53
CA ASP A 86 -12.44 13.05 18.35
C ASP A 86 -11.16 13.33 17.58
N VAL A 87 -10.85 12.50 16.57
CA VAL A 87 -9.68 12.64 15.70
C VAL A 87 -9.95 12.04 14.31
N LEU A 88 -9.45 12.73 13.28
CA LEU A 88 -9.39 12.23 11.91
C LEU A 88 -7.98 11.70 11.61
N ILE A 89 -7.86 10.42 11.28
CA ILE A 89 -6.60 9.76 10.91
C ILE A 89 -6.60 9.48 9.41
N LEU A 90 -5.64 10.07 8.70
CA LEU A 90 -5.47 9.95 7.26
C LEU A 90 -4.28 9.03 6.96
N VAL A 91 -4.48 8.03 6.11
CA VAL A 91 -3.43 7.07 5.76
C VAL A 91 -3.06 7.21 4.30
N ASP A 92 -1.85 7.69 3.99
CA ASP A 92 -1.38 7.97 2.62
C ASP A 92 -2.45 8.67 1.76
N TYR A 93 -2.65 8.30 0.47
CA TYR A 93 -3.73 8.75 -0.43
C TYR A 93 -3.97 10.27 -0.47
N PRO A 94 -2.93 11.09 -0.73
CA PRO A 94 -2.94 12.53 -0.46
C PRO A 94 -3.93 13.34 -1.31
N GLY A 95 -4.34 12.84 -2.47
CA GLY A 95 -5.28 13.54 -3.35
C GLY A 95 -6.68 13.74 -2.74
N PHE A 96 -7.14 12.77 -1.98
CA PHE A 96 -8.40 12.77 -1.25
C PHE A 96 -8.19 13.28 0.17
N ASN A 97 -7.20 12.72 0.86
CA ASN A 97 -6.98 12.93 2.28
C ASN A 97 -6.69 14.40 2.65
N LEU A 98 -5.91 15.14 1.87
CA LEU A 98 -5.68 16.57 2.13
C LEU A 98 -6.95 17.44 1.98
N ARG A 99 -7.93 17.02 1.15
CA ARG A 99 -9.24 17.68 1.08
C ARG A 99 -10.07 17.42 2.34
N MET A 100 -9.98 16.22 2.90
CA MET A 100 -10.64 15.88 4.16
C MET A 100 -9.96 16.56 5.34
N ALA A 101 -8.62 16.64 5.36
CA ALA A 101 -7.86 17.43 6.34
C ALA A 101 -8.33 18.89 6.38
N LYS A 102 -8.37 19.54 5.21
CA LYS A 102 -8.88 20.92 5.10
C LYS A 102 -10.29 21.05 5.66
N PHE A 103 -11.20 20.15 5.28
CA PHE A 103 -12.58 20.18 5.74
C PHE A 103 -12.68 20.01 7.27
N ALA A 104 -12.03 19.00 7.85
CA ALA A 104 -12.03 18.74 9.27
C ALA A 104 -11.50 19.93 10.09
N LYS A 105 -10.40 20.55 9.64
CA LYS A 105 -9.81 21.72 10.33
C LYS A 105 -10.64 22.98 10.18
N THR A 106 -11.15 23.27 8.98
CA THR A 106 -11.79 24.59 8.74
C THR A 106 -13.28 24.63 9.08
N ARG A 107 -13.96 23.48 9.12
CA ARG A 107 -15.40 23.40 9.37
C ARG A 107 -15.75 22.81 10.73
N LEU A 108 -14.97 21.82 11.18
CA LEU A 108 -15.32 21.05 12.35
C LEU A 108 -14.34 21.24 13.52
N ASN A 109 -13.19 21.84 13.26
CA ASN A 109 -12.09 22.01 14.22
C ASN A 109 -11.63 20.69 14.86
N ILE A 110 -11.68 19.58 14.10
CA ILE A 110 -11.25 18.25 14.53
C ILE A 110 -9.73 18.15 14.37
N PRO A 111 -9.00 17.55 15.33
CA PRO A 111 -7.60 17.20 15.18
C PRO A 111 -7.37 16.26 14.00
N VAL A 112 -6.35 16.55 13.18
CA VAL A 112 -6.00 15.76 11.99
C VAL A 112 -4.62 15.16 12.17
N HIS A 113 -4.55 13.83 12.20
CA HIS A 113 -3.33 13.05 12.22
C HIS A 113 -3.11 12.38 10.87
N TYR A 114 -1.90 12.46 10.36
CA TYR A 114 -1.56 11.85 9.07
C TYR A 114 -0.52 10.76 9.27
N TYR A 115 -0.91 9.52 9.03
CA TYR A 115 -0.07 8.34 9.12
C TYR A 115 0.37 7.91 7.72
N ILE A 116 1.65 7.62 7.55
CA ILE A 116 2.33 7.40 6.27
C ILE A 116 2.33 8.67 5.43
N SER A 117 3.36 9.47 5.66
CA SER A 117 3.60 10.74 4.98
C SER A 117 3.43 10.66 3.46
N PRO A 118 2.71 11.58 2.83
CA PRO A 118 2.63 11.61 1.37
C PRO A 118 3.99 11.95 0.76
N LYS A 119 4.36 11.26 -0.30
CA LYS A 119 5.67 11.38 -0.98
C LYS A 119 5.82 12.70 -1.74
N ILE A 120 5.58 13.83 -1.05
CA ILE A 120 5.66 15.16 -1.66
C ILE A 120 7.09 15.57 -2.04
N TRP A 121 8.09 14.96 -1.43
CA TRP A 121 9.50 15.12 -1.76
C TRP A 121 9.87 14.61 -3.17
N ALA A 122 9.12 13.63 -3.69
CA ALA A 122 9.32 13.09 -5.03
C ALA A 122 8.60 13.93 -6.11
N TRP A 123 7.43 14.49 -5.77
CA TRP A 123 6.61 15.29 -6.69
C TRP A 123 5.50 16.03 -5.90
N LYS A 124 4.99 17.11 -6.45
CA LYS A 124 3.92 17.94 -5.82
C LYS A 124 4.31 18.51 -4.45
N GLU A 125 5.54 18.97 -4.31
CA GLU A 125 6.08 19.60 -3.10
C GLU A 125 5.20 20.76 -2.61
N TYR A 126 4.47 21.44 -3.52
CA TYR A 126 3.53 22.52 -3.19
C TYR A 126 2.46 22.12 -2.15
N ARG A 127 2.19 20.83 -1.98
CA ARG A 127 1.25 20.28 -0.97
C ARG A 127 1.69 20.53 0.47
N ILE A 128 2.96 20.86 0.68
CA ILE A 128 3.46 21.23 2.00
C ILE A 128 2.66 22.37 2.64
N LYS A 129 2.12 23.29 1.83
CA LYS A 129 1.28 24.40 2.31
C LYS A 129 0.00 23.91 2.98
N ASP A 130 -0.65 22.91 2.37
CA ASP A 130 -1.88 22.30 2.90
C ASP A 130 -1.58 21.45 4.14
N ILE A 131 -0.48 20.70 4.12
CA ILE A 131 -0.01 19.90 5.25
C ILE A 131 0.21 20.79 6.46
N LYS A 132 1.03 21.84 6.34
CA LYS A 132 1.31 22.78 7.42
C LYS A 132 0.06 23.46 8.00
N ARG A 133 -0.96 23.63 7.17
CA ARG A 133 -2.18 24.35 7.55
C ARG A 133 -3.26 23.47 8.15
N TYR A 134 -3.31 22.19 7.74
CA TYR A 134 -4.46 21.35 8.03
C TYR A 134 -4.13 20.03 8.72
N VAL A 135 -2.85 19.70 8.91
CA VAL A 135 -2.42 18.49 9.59
C VAL A 135 -1.73 18.86 10.90
N ASP A 136 -2.23 18.34 12.01
CA ASP A 136 -1.67 18.65 13.34
C ASP A 136 -0.48 17.76 13.69
N LYS A 137 -0.54 16.46 13.27
CA LYS A 137 0.52 15.48 13.50
C LYS A 137 0.77 14.68 12.23
N MET A 138 2.04 14.55 11.87
CA MET A 138 2.49 13.76 10.73
C MET A 138 3.40 12.64 11.22
N TYR A 139 3.03 11.40 10.91
CA TYR A 139 3.82 10.21 11.24
C TYR A 139 4.45 9.64 9.96
N SER A 140 5.76 9.74 9.87
CA SER A 140 6.55 9.25 8.74
C SER A 140 7.08 7.84 9.00
N ILE A 141 7.15 7.06 7.93
CA ILE A 141 7.74 5.71 7.93
C ILE A 141 9.09 5.65 7.23
N LEU A 142 9.58 6.78 6.70
CA LEU A 142 10.85 6.89 5.99
C LEU A 142 11.74 7.93 6.68
N PRO A 143 12.92 7.56 7.22
CA PRO A 143 13.72 8.46 8.06
C PRO A 143 14.24 9.69 7.30
N PHE A 144 14.47 9.59 5.99
CA PHE A 144 14.93 10.70 5.17
C PHE A 144 13.88 11.80 4.94
N GLU A 145 12.61 11.57 5.30
CA GLU A 145 11.56 12.59 5.23
C GLU A 145 11.72 13.65 6.32
N ILE A 146 12.34 13.32 7.46
CA ILE A 146 12.57 14.28 8.55
C ILE A 146 13.33 15.53 8.05
N PRO A 147 14.53 15.43 7.46
CA PRO A 147 15.23 16.61 6.97
C PRO A 147 14.51 17.33 5.84
N PHE A 148 13.69 16.61 5.03
CA PHE A 148 12.87 17.26 4.03
C PHE A 148 11.82 18.18 4.65
N TYR A 149 11.04 17.69 5.62
CA TYR A 149 10.01 18.49 6.29
C TYR A 149 10.62 19.61 7.16
N GLN A 150 11.80 19.40 7.78
CA GLN A 150 12.52 20.42 8.52
C GLN A 150 12.89 21.62 7.65
N LYS A 151 13.30 21.43 6.40
CA LYS A 151 13.55 22.53 5.42
C LYS A 151 12.31 23.41 5.22
N HIS A 152 11.13 22.85 5.39
CA HIS A 152 9.86 23.56 5.29
C HIS A 152 9.36 24.11 6.64
N HIS A 153 10.18 24.04 7.70
CA HIS A 153 9.77 24.44 9.06
C HIS A 153 8.48 23.72 9.51
N TYR A 154 8.43 22.42 9.28
CA TYR A 154 7.35 21.54 9.74
C TYR A 154 7.95 20.32 10.42
N GLN A 155 7.56 20.08 11.67
CA GLN A 155 8.04 18.96 12.45
C GLN A 155 7.16 17.73 12.20
N ILE A 156 7.80 16.57 12.00
CA ILE A 156 7.14 15.28 11.84
C ILE A 156 7.76 14.26 12.79
N ASP A 157 7.01 13.21 13.10
CA ASP A 157 7.46 12.11 13.94
C ASP A 157 7.79 10.89 13.07
N TYR A 158 9.02 10.38 13.15
CA TYR A 158 9.38 9.09 12.54
C TYR A 158 8.96 7.96 13.47
N VAL A 159 8.08 7.07 13.00
CA VAL A 159 7.47 6.01 13.82
C VAL A 159 7.93 4.61 13.42
N GLY A 160 8.98 4.49 12.62
CA GLY A 160 9.39 3.22 12.04
C GLY A 160 8.58 2.86 10.79
N ASN A 161 8.96 1.78 10.14
CA ASN A 161 8.31 1.32 8.93
C ASN A 161 7.52 0.03 9.21
N PRO A 162 6.18 0.06 9.11
CA PRO A 162 5.35 -1.10 9.43
C PRO A 162 5.62 -2.31 8.52
N THR A 163 6.19 -2.10 7.33
CA THR A 163 6.62 -3.19 6.45
C THR A 163 7.78 -3.98 7.06
N VAL A 164 8.68 -3.32 7.80
CA VAL A 164 9.78 -4.00 8.51
C VAL A 164 9.23 -4.92 9.59
N ASP A 165 8.26 -4.43 10.38
CA ASP A 165 7.63 -5.22 11.44
C ASP A 165 6.89 -6.42 10.85
N GLU A 166 6.21 -6.23 9.73
CA GLU A 166 5.54 -7.31 9.01
C GLU A 166 6.53 -8.39 8.52
N MET A 167 7.64 -7.94 7.93
CA MET A 167 8.68 -8.86 7.47
C MET A 167 9.35 -9.63 8.62
N ALA A 168 9.49 -9.02 9.81
CA ALA A 168 10.09 -9.65 10.97
C ALA A 168 9.27 -10.84 11.51
N VAL A 169 7.95 -10.77 11.40
CA VAL A 169 7.02 -11.81 11.89
C VAL A 169 6.40 -12.65 10.77
N ARG A 170 6.93 -12.56 9.55
CA ARG A 170 6.39 -13.29 8.42
C ARG A 170 6.46 -14.80 8.60
N PRO A 171 5.45 -15.57 8.17
CA PRO A 171 5.53 -17.01 8.13
C PRO A 171 6.63 -17.47 7.16
N PHE A 172 7.18 -18.65 7.41
CA PHE A 172 8.23 -19.27 6.57
C PHE A 172 9.57 -18.48 6.51
N ALA A 173 9.88 -17.64 7.52
CA ALA A 173 11.15 -16.90 7.56
C ALA A 173 12.38 -17.82 7.49
N ASP A 174 12.30 -19.02 8.08
CA ASP A 174 13.37 -20.03 8.12
C ASP A 174 13.26 -21.10 7.01
N GLU A 175 12.41 -20.86 6.00
CA GLU A 175 12.21 -21.79 4.90
C GLU A 175 13.49 -21.97 4.08
N LYS A 176 13.82 -23.24 3.79
CA LYS A 176 14.96 -23.61 2.95
C LYS A 176 14.58 -23.64 1.47
N PHE A 177 15.56 -23.33 0.62
CA PHE A 177 15.40 -23.35 -0.83
C PHE A 177 14.80 -24.65 -1.36
N ASP A 178 15.35 -25.81 -0.93
CA ASP A 178 14.88 -27.12 -1.38
C ASP A 178 13.40 -27.39 -1.07
N SER A 179 12.93 -26.92 0.10
CA SER A 179 11.53 -27.03 0.49
C SER A 179 10.63 -26.18 -0.41
N PHE A 180 11.06 -24.94 -0.68
CA PHE A 180 10.31 -24.03 -1.53
C PHE A 180 10.19 -24.52 -2.97
N ILE A 181 11.31 -24.98 -3.59
CA ILE A 181 11.29 -25.47 -4.96
C ILE A 181 10.46 -26.75 -5.08
N SER A 182 10.55 -27.67 -4.13
CA SER A 182 9.78 -28.93 -4.10
C SER A 182 8.26 -28.66 -4.01
N GLU A 183 7.84 -27.77 -3.09
CA GLU A 183 6.43 -27.43 -2.93
C GLU A 183 5.83 -26.75 -4.18
N ASN A 184 6.65 -26.01 -4.93
CA ASN A 184 6.19 -25.22 -6.07
C ASN A 184 6.51 -25.86 -7.42
N ASN A 185 7.02 -27.09 -7.46
CA ASN A 185 7.42 -27.84 -8.67
C ASN A 185 8.41 -27.01 -9.53
N LEU A 186 9.39 -26.37 -8.88
CA LEU A 186 10.43 -25.57 -9.51
C LEU A 186 11.69 -26.41 -9.75
N GLU A 187 12.53 -25.97 -10.69
CA GLU A 187 13.83 -26.60 -10.95
C GLU A 187 14.81 -26.30 -9.79
N ASN A 188 15.80 -27.19 -9.62
CA ASN A 188 16.91 -26.93 -8.69
C ASN A 188 17.95 -26.01 -9.37
N LYS A 189 17.54 -24.76 -9.59
CA LYS A 189 18.36 -23.68 -10.16
C LYS A 189 18.16 -22.38 -9.39
N PRO A 190 19.14 -21.48 -9.36
CA PRO A 190 18.94 -20.15 -8.80
C PRO A 190 17.74 -19.44 -9.44
N ILE A 191 17.01 -18.67 -8.66
CA ILE A 191 15.78 -18.01 -9.10
C ILE A 191 16.04 -16.52 -9.41
N ILE A 192 15.51 -16.06 -10.55
CA ILE A 192 15.24 -14.64 -10.79
C ILE A 192 13.73 -14.45 -10.62
N ALA A 193 13.32 -13.70 -9.59
CA ALA A 193 11.93 -13.37 -9.35
C ALA A 193 11.46 -12.22 -10.24
N LEU A 194 10.24 -12.34 -10.78
CA LEU A 194 9.62 -11.31 -11.61
C LEU A 194 8.36 -10.77 -10.93
N LEU A 195 8.43 -9.52 -10.44
CA LEU A 195 7.34 -8.80 -9.79
C LEU A 195 6.82 -7.70 -10.73
N ALA A 196 5.94 -8.06 -11.65
CA ALA A 196 5.52 -7.19 -12.75
C ALA A 196 4.47 -6.12 -12.38
N GLY A 197 3.99 -6.11 -11.13
CA GLY A 197 3.00 -5.18 -10.63
C GLY A 197 1.78 -5.88 -10.04
N SER A 198 0.88 -5.11 -9.46
CA SER A 198 -0.34 -5.58 -8.79
C SER A 198 -1.62 -5.42 -9.63
N ARG A 199 -1.55 -4.77 -10.78
CA ARG A 199 -2.68 -4.47 -11.67
C ARG A 199 -2.47 -5.06 -13.05
N LYS A 200 -3.56 -5.51 -13.70
CA LYS A 200 -3.50 -6.06 -15.08
C LYS A 200 -2.75 -5.15 -16.05
N ALA A 201 -2.99 -3.85 -16.01
CA ALA A 201 -2.31 -2.88 -16.88
C ALA A 201 -0.79 -2.83 -16.64
N GLU A 202 -0.35 -2.86 -15.38
CA GLU A 202 1.07 -2.90 -15.01
C GLU A 202 1.73 -4.20 -15.49
N ILE A 203 1.09 -5.34 -15.23
CA ILE A 203 1.57 -6.66 -15.63
C ILE A 203 1.68 -6.74 -17.16
N THR A 204 0.66 -6.26 -17.88
CA THR A 204 0.67 -6.25 -19.36
C THR A 204 1.83 -5.41 -19.91
N ALA A 205 2.11 -4.27 -19.29
CA ALA A 205 3.19 -3.38 -19.74
C ALA A 205 4.59 -3.91 -19.39
N ASN A 206 4.76 -4.52 -18.21
CA ASN A 206 6.08 -4.81 -17.66
C ASN A 206 6.54 -6.26 -17.87
N LEU A 207 5.63 -7.23 -17.72
CA LEU A 207 5.98 -8.65 -17.69
C LEU A 207 6.69 -9.14 -18.97
N PRO A 208 6.26 -8.77 -20.19
CA PRO A 208 6.96 -9.16 -21.41
C PRO A 208 8.42 -8.71 -21.41
N THR A 209 8.66 -7.45 -21.08
CA THR A 209 10.02 -6.87 -21.05
C THR A 209 10.87 -7.51 -19.95
N MET A 210 10.31 -7.82 -18.78
CA MET A 210 11.03 -8.51 -17.71
C MET A 210 11.43 -9.91 -18.13
N ILE A 211 10.54 -10.67 -18.76
CA ILE A 211 10.83 -12.01 -19.27
C ILE A 211 11.94 -11.94 -20.32
N ASP A 212 11.82 -11.03 -21.28
CA ASP A 212 12.80 -10.90 -22.37
C ASP A 212 14.19 -10.51 -21.83
N ALA A 213 14.24 -9.56 -20.91
CA ALA A 213 15.51 -9.14 -20.28
C ALA A 213 16.18 -10.26 -19.47
N ALA A 214 15.38 -11.09 -18.78
CA ALA A 214 15.89 -12.16 -17.93
C ALA A 214 16.16 -13.47 -18.71
N SER A 215 15.62 -13.64 -19.91
CA SER A 215 15.72 -14.88 -20.70
C SER A 215 17.14 -15.26 -21.13
N SER A 216 18.05 -14.30 -21.16
CA SER A 216 19.48 -14.52 -21.47
C SER A 216 20.24 -15.21 -20.33
N PHE A 217 19.71 -15.22 -19.12
CA PHE A 217 20.33 -15.84 -17.94
C PHE A 217 19.93 -17.32 -17.83
N THR A 218 20.44 -18.17 -18.71
CA THR A 218 20.02 -19.59 -18.86
C THR A 218 20.34 -20.46 -17.65
N ASP A 219 21.28 -20.07 -16.81
CA ASP A 219 21.65 -20.76 -15.58
C ASP A 219 20.64 -20.51 -14.44
N TYR A 220 19.72 -19.58 -14.65
CA TYR A 220 18.65 -19.23 -13.72
C TYR A 220 17.30 -19.74 -14.23
N GLN A 221 16.39 -19.98 -13.30
CA GLN A 221 14.97 -20.15 -13.62
C GLN A 221 14.22 -18.85 -13.34
N LEU A 222 13.28 -18.52 -14.21
CA LEU A 222 12.44 -17.32 -14.06
C LEU A 222 11.15 -17.71 -13.35
N VAL A 223 10.83 -17.03 -12.26
CA VAL A 223 9.63 -17.29 -11.48
C VAL A 223 8.84 -16.00 -11.24
N ILE A 224 7.61 -15.97 -11.72
CA ILE A 224 6.71 -14.82 -11.53
C ILE A 224 6.05 -14.92 -10.15
N ALA A 225 6.04 -13.80 -9.41
CA ALA A 225 5.13 -13.61 -8.30
C ALA A 225 3.76 -13.20 -8.84
N GLY A 226 2.81 -14.12 -8.83
CA GLY A 226 1.41 -13.84 -9.22
C GLY A 226 0.77 -12.87 -8.25
N ALA A 227 0.22 -11.78 -8.77
CA ALA A 227 -0.41 -10.73 -7.95
C ALA A 227 -1.74 -11.22 -7.34
N PRO A 228 -2.04 -10.87 -6.08
CA PRO A 228 -3.31 -11.20 -5.46
C PRO A 228 -4.50 -10.70 -6.28
N GLY A 229 -5.53 -11.54 -6.43
CA GLY A 229 -6.74 -11.19 -7.18
C GLY A 229 -6.62 -11.20 -8.71
N ILE A 230 -5.47 -11.57 -9.26
CA ILE A 230 -5.28 -11.78 -10.71
C ILE A 230 -5.29 -13.27 -11.01
N SER A 231 -6.20 -13.70 -11.89
CA SER A 231 -6.36 -15.12 -12.21
C SER A 231 -5.12 -15.71 -12.91
N PRO A 232 -4.81 -17.00 -12.69
CA PRO A 232 -3.74 -17.70 -13.41
C PRO A 232 -3.87 -17.61 -14.93
N ASP A 233 -5.09 -17.69 -15.47
CA ASP A 233 -5.34 -17.62 -16.91
C ASP A 233 -4.85 -16.32 -17.55
N PHE A 234 -4.89 -15.22 -16.80
CA PHE A 234 -4.37 -13.95 -17.29
C PHE A 234 -2.87 -14.03 -17.59
N TYR A 235 -2.11 -14.76 -16.76
CA TYR A 235 -0.66 -14.93 -16.95
C TYR A 235 -0.32 -15.88 -18.08
N HIS A 236 -1.18 -16.87 -18.40
CA HIS A 236 -0.94 -17.83 -19.48
C HIS A 236 -0.68 -17.17 -20.82
N THR A 237 -1.27 -16.00 -21.08
CA THR A 237 -1.04 -15.23 -22.31
C THR A 237 0.39 -14.76 -22.48
N PHE A 238 1.15 -14.61 -21.39
CA PHE A 238 2.54 -14.11 -21.40
C PHE A 238 3.57 -15.22 -21.32
N ILE A 239 3.25 -16.37 -20.74
CA ILE A 239 4.20 -17.44 -20.42
C ILE A 239 4.07 -18.65 -21.33
N SER A 240 3.03 -18.74 -22.17
CA SER A 240 2.83 -19.88 -23.09
C SER A 240 4.06 -20.07 -24.00
N GLY A 241 4.60 -21.30 -23.98
CA GLY A 241 5.81 -21.66 -24.76
C GLY A 241 7.14 -21.09 -24.21
N LYS A 242 7.14 -20.44 -23.05
CA LYS A 242 8.35 -19.90 -22.40
C LYS A 242 8.74 -20.74 -21.17
N ARG A 243 10.03 -20.76 -20.84
CA ARG A 243 10.56 -21.40 -19.62
C ARG A 243 10.42 -20.45 -18.43
N VAL A 244 9.19 -20.23 -18.00
CA VAL A 244 8.85 -19.31 -16.89
C VAL A 244 7.81 -19.99 -16.03
N SER A 245 8.08 -20.07 -14.74
CA SER A 245 7.16 -20.59 -13.73
C SER A 245 6.42 -19.43 -13.03
N ILE A 246 5.33 -19.75 -12.35
CA ILE A 246 4.56 -18.77 -11.58
C ILE A 246 4.17 -19.36 -10.24
N VAL A 247 4.24 -18.55 -9.17
CA VAL A 247 3.74 -18.88 -7.84
C VAL A 247 2.75 -17.80 -7.38
N PHE A 248 1.69 -18.20 -6.70
CA PHE A 248 0.65 -17.32 -6.18
C PHE A 248 0.70 -17.28 -4.65
N GLU A 249 0.38 -16.12 -4.07
CA GLU A 249 0.32 -15.88 -2.62
C GLU A 249 1.61 -16.21 -1.85
N LYS A 250 2.74 -16.24 -2.56
CA LYS A 250 4.04 -16.63 -2.02
C LYS A 250 5.14 -15.60 -2.33
N THR A 251 4.79 -14.34 -2.54
CA THR A 251 5.74 -13.30 -2.98
C THR A 251 6.94 -13.19 -2.05
N TYR A 252 6.72 -13.15 -0.75
CA TYR A 252 7.82 -13.02 0.23
C TYR A 252 8.69 -14.28 0.30
N ARG A 253 8.08 -15.45 0.22
CA ARG A 253 8.80 -16.74 0.16
C ARG A 253 9.65 -16.81 -1.11
N LEU A 254 9.09 -16.43 -2.27
CA LEU A 254 9.81 -16.37 -3.54
C LEU A 254 11.01 -15.42 -3.46
N LEU A 255 10.82 -14.20 -2.97
CA LEU A 255 11.88 -13.20 -2.83
C LEU A 255 13.00 -13.70 -1.91
N GLN A 256 12.65 -14.33 -0.79
CA GLN A 256 13.61 -14.89 0.17
C GLN A 256 14.49 -15.98 -0.46
N GLN A 257 13.96 -16.75 -1.42
CA GLN A 257 14.67 -17.83 -2.10
C GLN A 257 15.32 -17.41 -3.42
N SER A 258 15.17 -16.14 -3.82
CA SER A 258 15.66 -15.64 -5.11
C SER A 258 17.06 -15.09 -5.01
N SER A 259 17.89 -15.35 -6.05
CA SER A 259 19.22 -14.77 -6.19
C SER A 259 19.16 -13.33 -6.73
N ALA A 260 18.11 -13.00 -7.48
CA ALA A 260 17.86 -11.66 -8.02
C ALA A 260 16.35 -11.45 -8.23
N ALA A 261 15.93 -10.20 -8.34
CA ALA A 261 14.55 -9.86 -8.65
C ALA A 261 14.45 -8.67 -9.61
N LEU A 262 13.55 -8.76 -10.60
CA LEU A 262 13.08 -7.63 -11.39
C LEU A 262 11.76 -7.15 -10.79
N VAL A 263 11.71 -5.91 -10.34
CA VAL A 263 10.59 -5.40 -9.55
C VAL A 263 10.03 -4.11 -10.15
N THR A 264 8.73 -4.10 -10.39
CA THR A 264 8.02 -2.86 -10.75
C THR A 264 8.05 -1.88 -9.57
N SER A 265 8.32 -0.60 -9.85
CA SER A 265 8.37 0.44 -8.84
C SER A 265 7.06 0.52 -8.02
N GLY A 266 7.19 0.48 -6.71
CA GLY A 266 6.08 0.49 -5.76
C GLY A 266 6.50 0.00 -4.38
N THR A 267 5.55 -0.42 -3.56
CA THR A 267 5.81 -0.99 -2.22
C THR A 267 6.72 -2.22 -2.30
N ALA A 268 6.54 -3.05 -3.34
CA ALA A 268 7.33 -4.26 -3.57
C ALA A 268 8.85 -4.01 -3.65
N THR A 269 9.30 -2.82 -4.07
CA THR A 269 10.74 -2.50 -4.09
C THR A 269 11.33 -2.43 -2.69
N LEU A 270 10.59 -1.87 -1.73
CA LEU A 270 11.02 -1.80 -0.34
C LEU A 270 10.97 -3.19 0.31
N GLU A 271 9.90 -3.94 0.07
CA GLU A 271 9.74 -5.32 0.54
C GLU A 271 10.89 -6.20 0.07
N THR A 272 11.23 -6.12 -1.22
CA THR A 272 12.37 -6.84 -1.80
C THR A 272 13.69 -6.45 -1.13
N ALA A 273 13.91 -5.16 -0.87
CA ALA A 273 15.13 -4.69 -0.23
C ALA A 273 15.29 -5.14 1.23
N ILE A 274 14.19 -5.35 1.94
CA ILE A 274 14.18 -5.81 3.34
C ILE A 274 14.42 -7.33 3.42
N LEU A 275 14.00 -8.09 2.40
CA LEU A 275 14.10 -9.56 2.38
C LEU A 275 15.47 -10.10 1.94
N LYS A 276 16.43 -9.24 1.69
CA LYS A 276 17.80 -9.63 1.34
C LYS A 276 18.57 -10.23 2.50
#